data_1a7e65bdc3de57abab8e529d9e67ba7d
#
_entry.id   1a7e65bdc3de57abab8e529d9e67ba7d
#
_cell.length_a   1.000
_cell.length_b   1.000
_cell.length_c   1.000
_cell.angle_alpha   90.00
_cell.angle_beta   90.00
_cell.angle_gamma   90.00
#
_symmetry.space_group_name_H-M   'P 1'
#
loop_
_entity.id
_entity.type
_entity.pdbx_description
1 polymer ?
#
loop_
_entity_poly.entity_id
_entity_poly.type
_entity_poly.pdbx_seq_one_letter_code
_entity_poly.pdbx_strand_id
1 'polypeptide(L)'
;MPIGVFTKMQEDEKGLYVKGQLAMQTQAGREAYELMKMGALSGLSIGFRTNEKGYHYDKRTRKRIIEEVELMEVSLVTFPMNPRAQVDMVKSEDITIREWENGMRDAFNLSRSEAKVAANAVHQVFEEKRADEMSGTQDTDTELVDAIKNLTQTLKSI
;
A
#
# COMPACT_ATOMS: atom_id res chain seq x y z
N MET A 1 13.17 -0.11 -16.17
CA MET A 1 13.20 -1.56 -15.92
C MET A 1 12.03 -1.88 -14.99
N PRO A 2 11.21 -2.90 -15.27
CA PRO A 2 10.12 -3.31 -14.38
C PRO A 2 10.66 -3.74 -13.01
N ILE A 3 10.00 -3.28 -11.94
CA ILE A 3 10.35 -3.59 -10.55
C ILE A 3 9.31 -4.48 -9.86
N GLY A 4 8.20 -4.77 -10.56
CA GLY A 4 7.10 -5.58 -10.06
C GLY A 4 5.95 -5.65 -11.06
N VAL A 5 4.78 -6.08 -10.59
CA VAL A 5 3.56 -6.20 -11.37
C VAL A 5 2.39 -5.57 -10.62
N PHE A 6 1.41 -5.04 -11.35
CA PHE A 6 0.16 -4.61 -10.75
C PHE A 6 -0.79 -5.81 -10.63
N THR A 7 -1.34 -6.00 -9.44
CA THR A 7 -2.30 -7.07 -9.13
C THR A 7 -3.74 -6.58 -9.18
N LYS A 8 -3.95 -5.25 -9.01
CA LYS A 8 -5.25 -4.60 -9.14
C LYS A 8 -5.08 -3.19 -9.69
N MET A 9 -5.96 -2.81 -10.62
CA MET A 9 -6.10 -1.45 -11.11
C MET A 9 -7.59 -1.14 -11.18
N GLN A 10 -8.02 -0.02 -10.62
CA GLN A 10 -9.43 0.37 -10.57
C GLN A 10 -9.55 1.88 -10.58
N GLU A 11 -10.41 2.40 -11.45
CA GLU A 11 -10.78 3.82 -11.44
C GLU A 11 -11.95 4.05 -10.49
N ASP A 12 -11.89 5.16 -9.75
CA ASP A 12 -12.97 5.66 -8.91
C ASP A 12 -13.05 7.20 -9.01
N GLU A 13 -13.91 7.83 -8.23
CA GLU A 13 -14.09 9.29 -8.22
C GLU A 13 -12.83 10.07 -7.78
N LYS A 14 -11.88 9.43 -7.12
CA LYS A 14 -10.60 10.02 -6.68
C LYS A 14 -9.51 9.92 -7.73
N GLY A 15 -9.58 8.90 -8.60
CA GLY A 15 -8.61 8.64 -9.65
C GLY A 15 -8.34 7.14 -9.87
N LEU A 16 -7.15 6.82 -10.37
CA LEU A 16 -6.72 5.46 -10.60
C LEU A 16 -6.07 4.87 -9.34
N TYR A 17 -6.76 3.95 -8.69
CA TYR A 17 -6.20 3.14 -7.62
C TYR A 17 -5.40 1.97 -8.22
N VAL A 18 -4.18 1.76 -7.73
CA VAL A 18 -3.31 0.65 -8.14
C VAL A 18 -2.80 -0.11 -6.93
N LYS A 19 -2.84 -1.44 -6.99
CA LYS A 19 -2.16 -2.34 -6.05
C LYS A 19 -1.13 -3.14 -6.84
N GLY A 20 0.09 -3.25 -6.35
CA GLY A 20 1.16 -3.97 -7.02
C GLY A 20 1.94 -4.84 -6.06
N GLN A 21 2.68 -5.77 -6.64
CA GLN A 21 3.64 -6.61 -5.95
C GLN A 21 5.04 -6.37 -6.53
N LEU A 22 5.99 -6.07 -5.66
CA LEU A 22 7.38 -5.90 -6.05
C LEU A 22 8.05 -7.25 -6.33
N ALA A 23 8.95 -7.26 -7.29
CA ALA A 23 9.78 -8.42 -7.60
C ALA A 23 10.96 -8.50 -6.64
N MET A 24 10.73 -8.97 -5.41
CA MET A 24 11.71 -9.00 -4.33
C MET A 24 12.94 -9.89 -4.62
N GLN A 25 12.86 -10.79 -5.60
CA GLN A 25 13.99 -11.59 -6.06
C GLN A 25 15.00 -10.78 -6.90
N THR A 26 14.57 -9.63 -7.45
CA THR A 26 15.44 -8.74 -8.21
C THR A 26 16.08 -7.69 -7.29
N GLN A 27 17.27 -7.23 -7.67
CA GLN A 27 17.93 -6.14 -6.94
C GLN A 27 17.08 -4.87 -6.97
N ALA A 28 16.55 -4.50 -8.14
CA ALA A 28 15.75 -3.29 -8.31
C ALA A 28 14.44 -3.31 -7.50
N GLY A 29 13.79 -4.48 -7.37
CA GLY A 29 12.60 -4.63 -6.54
C GLY A 29 12.89 -4.41 -5.05
N ARG A 30 14.00 -4.99 -4.54
CA ARG A 30 14.45 -4.78 -3.15
C ARG A 30 14.83 -3.33 -2.87
N GLU A 31 15.61 -2.71 -3.76
CA GLU A 31 16.00 -1.30 -3.62
C GLU A 31 14.76 -0.38 -3.60
N ALA A 32 13.82 -0.58 -4.52
CA ALA A 32 12.56 0.18 -4.54
C ALA A 32 11.76 0.00 -3.25
N TYR A 33 11.69 -1.21 -2.71
CA TYR A 33 11.02 -1.51 -1.46
C TYR A 33 11.63 -0.73 -0.28
N GLU A 34 12.95 -0.80 -0.12
CA GLU A 34 13.64 -0.08 0.96
C GLU A 34 13.49 1.44 0.82
N LEU A 35 13.59 1.97 -0.41
CA LEU A 35 13.40 3.39 -0.66
C LEU A 35 11.96 3.85 -0.38
N MET A 36 10.95 3.02 -0.66
CA MET A 36 9.56 3.31 -0.28
C MET A 36 9.36 3.27 1.23
N LYS A 37 9.92 2.30 1.94
CA LYS A 37 9.88 2.23 3.41
C LYS A 37 10.49 3.47 4.06
N MET A 38 11.56 4.00 3.48
CA MET A 38 12.22 5.24 3.95
C MET A 38 11.46 6.52 3.54
N GLY A 39 10.42 6.42 2.71
CA GLY A 39 9.71 7.57 2.15
C GLY A 39 10.47 8.31 1.04
N ALA A 40 11.60 7.78 0.57
CA ALA A 40 12.37 8.39 -0.52
C ALA A 40 11.69 8.22 -1.88
N LEU A 41 10.95 7.13 -2.08
CA LEU A 41 10.05 6.91 -3.21
C LEU A 41 8.61 6.86 -2.67
N SER A 42 7.92 8.00 -2.73
CA SER A 42 6.57 8.13 -2.18
C SER A 42 5.51 8.49 -3.22
N GLY A 43 5.92 8.80 -4.44
CA GLY A 43 5.02 9.25 -5.50
C GLY A 43 4.85 8.25 -6.63
N LEU A 44 3.78 8.43 -7.39
CA LEU A 44 3.50 7.71 -8.62
C LEU A 44 3.45 8.68 -9.80
N SER A 45 3.99 8.26 -10.92
CA SER A 45 3.90 8.96 -12.21
C SER A 45 3.40 8.00 -13.27
N ILE A 46 2.70 8.53 -14.26
CA ILE A 46 2.18 7.75 -15.38
C ILE A 46 2.86 8.12 -16.69
N GLY A 47 3.19 7.10 -17.49
CA GLY A 47 3.48 7.25 -18.91
C GLY A 47 2.22 6.92 -19.70
N PHE A 48 1.80 7.81 -20.58
CA PHE A 48 0.56 7.64 -21.32
C PHE A 48 0.63 8.24 -22.73
N ARG A 49 -0.30 7.80 -23.59
CA ARG A 49 -0.59 8.41 -24.88
C ARG A 49 -1.98 9.00 -24.88
N THR A 50 -2.17 10.08 -25.64
CA THR A 50 -3.49 10.63 -25.94
C THR A 50 -3.73 10.55 -27.43
N ASN A 51 -4.95 10.21 -27.86
CA ASN A 51 -5.42 10.39 -29.22
C ASN A 51 -5.95 11.83 -29.40
N GLU A 52 -6.27 12.22 -30.63
CA GLU A 52 -6.77 13.56 -30.95
C GLU A 52 -8.10 13.90 -30.26
N LYS A 53 -8.90 12.90 -29.88
CA LYS A 53 -10.19 13.05 -29.19
C LYS A 53 -10.05 13.01 -27.67
N GLY A 54 -8.93 12.53 -27.13
CA GLY A 54 -8.70 12.34 -25.71
C GLY A 54 -8.26 13.61 -24.96
N TYR A 55 -8.20 14.75 -25.65
CA TYR A 55 -7.89 16.03 -25.01
C TYR A 55 -8.48 17.21 -25.77
N HIS A 56 -8.67 18.33 -25.07
CA HIS A 56 -8.99 19.62 -25.68
C HIS A 56 -8.25 20.76 -24.98
N TYR A 57 -8.18 21.92 -25.68
CA TYR A 57 -7.63 23.14 -25.09
C TYR A 57 -8.74 24.06 -24.62
N ASP A 58 -8.76 24.35 -23.32
CA ASP A 58 -9.62 25.41 -22.80
C ASP A 58 -9.01 26.78 -23.14
N LYS A 59 -9.67 27.52 -24.03
CA LYS A 59 -9.22 28.82 -24.53
C LYS A 59 -9.18 29.88 -23.42
N ARG A 60 -10.04 29.76 -22.39
CA ARG A 60 -10.12 30.72 -21.29
C ARG A 60 -8.96 30.54 -20.30
N THR A 61 -8.64 29.32 -19.94
CA THR A 61 -7.57 29.01 -18.97
C THR A 61 -6.23 28.75 -19.63
N ARG A 62 -6.19 28.61 -20.96
CA ARG A 62 -5.03 28.20 -21.77
C ARG A 62 -4.43 26.88 -21.32
N LYS A 63 -5.25 25.98 -20.76
CA LYS A 63 -4.83 24.68 -20.29
C LYS A 63 -5.25 23.60 -21.26
N ARG A 64 -4.40 22.59 -21.41
CA ARG A 64 -4.75 21.33 -22.05
C ARG A 64 -5.48 20.47 -21.03
N ILE A 65 -6.73 20.13 -21.30
CA ILE A 65 -7.55 19.23 -20.51
C ILE A 65 -7.48 17.85 -21.20
N ILE A 66 -7.07 16.86 -20.44
CA ILE A 66 -6.96 15.46 -20.88
C ILE A 66 -8.13 14.71 -20.27
N GLU A 67 -8.95 14.09 -21.11
CA GLU A 67 -10.17 13.39 -20.73
C GLU A 67 -9.99 11.87 -20.84
N GLU A 68 -9.14 11.42 -21.80
CA GLU A 68 -8.90 10.02 -22.04
C GLU A 68 -7.42 9.77 -22.33
N VAL A 69 -6.86 8.73 -21.74
CA VAL A 69 -5.47 8.33 -21.95
C VAL A 69 -5.36 6.82 -22.20
N GLU A 70 -4.42 6.45 -23.04
CA GLU A 70 -3.91 5.09 -23.11
C GLU A 70 -2.75 4.97 -22.11
N LEU A 71 -2.98 4.33 -20.96
CA LEU A 71 -1.98 4.15 -19.94
C LEU A 71 -0.92 3.14 -20.40
N MET A 72 0.34 3.57 -20.45
CA MET A 72 1.47 2.75 -20.88
C MET A 72 2.26 2.19 -19.71
N GLU A 73 2.47 3.01 -18.67
CA GLU A 73 3.19 2.61 -17.46
C GLU A 73 2.77 3.43 -16.24
N VAL A 74 3.01 2.87 -15.07
CA VAL A 74 2.98 3.57 -13.79
C VAL A 74 4.34 3.36 -13.13
N SER A 75 5.01 4.43 -12.75
CA SER A 75 6.37 4.42 -12.20
C SER A 75 6.40 4.99 -10.79
N LEU A 76 7.23 4.41 -9.92
CA LEU A 76 7.59 5.01 -8.64
C LEU A 76 8.54 6.18 -8.87
N VAL A 77 8.26 7.31 -8.22
CA VAL A 77 9.07 8.53 -8.34
C VAL A 77 9.20 9.25 -7.00
N THR A 78 10.28 10.01 -6.86
CA THR A 78 10.48 10.89 -5.70
C THR A 78 9.57 12.11 -5.76
N PHE A 79 9.39 12.69 -6.95
CA PHE A 79 8.59 13.90 -7.16
C PHE A 79 7.52 13.66 -8.22
N PRO A 80 6.28 13.31 -7.83
CA PRO A 80 5.20 13.07 -8.77
C PRO A 80 4.73 14.40 -9.39
N MET A 81 4.40 14.37 -10.69
CA MET A 81 3.82 15.53 -11.39
C MET A 81 2.46 15.91 -10.81
N ASN A 82 1.65 14.92 -10.38
CA ASN A 82 0.46 15.12 -9.59
C ASN A 82 0.78 14.89 -8.10
N PRO A 83 0.78 15.91 -7.24
CA PRO A 83 1.11 15.76 -5.82
C PRO A 83 0.18 14.81 -5.03
N ARG A 84 -0.99 14.50 -5.58
CA ARG A 84 -1.95 13.56 -4.98
C ARG A 84 -1.71 12.11 -5.36
N ALA A 85 -0.85 11.85 -6.35
CA ALA A 85 -0.48 10.49 -6.77
C ALA A 85 0.61 9.96 -5.83
N GLN A 86 0.19 9.44 -4.68
CA GLN A 86 1.08 8.99 -3.61
C GLN A 86 0.96 7.48 -3.39
N VAL A 87 2.02 6.91 -2.83
CA VAL A 87 2.03 5.55 -2.30
C VAL A 87 1.45 5.61 -0.89
N ASP A 88 0.23 5.12 -0.72
CA ASP A 88 -0.47 5.17 0.56
C ASP A 88 0.07 4.15 1.56
N MET A 89 0.49 2.98 1.07
CA MET A 89 0.93 1.88 1.91
C MET A 89 2.00 1.03 1.23
N VAL A 90 3.03 0.69 1.99
CA VAL A 90 4.03 -0.33 1.63
C VAL A 90 3.87 -1.48 2.61
N LYS A 91 3.32 -2.60 2.13
CA LYS A 91 3.22 -3.81 2.95
C LYS A 91 4.54 -4.59 2.85
N SER A 92 5.13 -4.98 3.99
CA SER A 92 6.16 -6.01 4.00
C SER A 92 5.46 -7.36 3.88
N GLU A 93 5.88 -8.21 2.93
CA GLU A 93 5.36 -9.58 2.84
C GLU A 93 5.78 -10.42 4.06
N ASP A 94 6.80 -9.98 4.79
CA ASP A 94 7.39 -10.71 5.91
C ASP A 94 7.66 -9.78 7.10
N ILE A 95 6.61 -9.25 7.72
CA ILE A 95 6.78 -8.78 9.11
C ILE A 95 6.98 -10.03 9.94
N THR A 96 8.20 -10.26 10.39
CA THR A 96 8.50 -11.39 11.26
C THR A 96 7.74 -11.25 12.59
N ILE A 97 7.42 -12.36 13.23
CA ILE A 97 6.80 -12.35 14.58
C ILE A 97 7.59 -11.45 15.55
N ARG A 98 8.91 -11.39 15.39
CA ARG A 98 9.78 -10.55 16.20
C ARG A 98 9.59 -9.04 15.94
N GLU A 99 9.33 -8.64 14.72
CA GLU A 99 9.00 -7.24 14.38
C GLU A 99 7.61 -6.89 14.92
N TRP A 100 6.65 -7.81 14.85
CA TRP A 100 5.36 -7.67 15.51
C TRP A 100 5.50 -7.51 17.02
N GLU A 101 6.33 -8.36 17.69
CA GLU A 101 6.61 -8.25 19.13
C GLU A 101 7.17 -6.87 19.49
N ASN A 102 8.14 -6.37 18.72
CA ASN A 102 8.73 -5.04 18.95
C ASN A 102 7.70 -3.93 18.72
N GLY A 103 6.97 -3.95 17.61
CA GLY A 103 5.93 -2.96 17.33
C GLY A 103 4.84 -2.91 18.40
N MET A 104 4.40 -4.07 18.90
CA MET A 104 3.41 -4.15 19.98
C MET A 104 3.94 -3.61 21.32
N ARG A 105 5.21 -3.87 21.61
CA ARG A 105 5.84 -3.31 22.82
C ARG A 105 5.89 -1.78 22.76
N ASP A 106 6.34 -1.24 21.64
CA ASP A 106 6.54 0.20 21.46
C ASP A 106 5.21 0.96 21.40
N ALA A 107 4.22 0.42 20.67
CA ALA A 107 2.92 1.07 20.49
C ALA A 107 2.02 1.01 21.74
N PHE A 108 2.07 -0.08 22.50
CA PHE A 108 1.14 -0.35 23.60
C PHE A 108 1.81 -0.47 24.97
N ASN A 109 3.13 -0.24 25.04
CA ASN A 109 3.93 -0.34 26.28
C ASN A 109 3.77 -1.70 26.99
N LEU A 110 3.76 -2.79 26.22
CA LEU A 110 3.59 -4.14 26.70
C LEU A 110 4.91 -4.73 27.23
N SER A 111 4.80 -5.63 28.20
CA SER A 111 5.92 -6.48 28.61
C SER A 111 6.29 -7.44 27.45
N ARG A 112 7.48 -8.04 27.53
CA ARG A 112 7.95 -8.97 26.50
C ARG A 112 7.04 -10.20 26.32
N SER A 113 6.47 -10.70 27.42
CA SER A 113 5.53 -11.84 27.39
C SER A 113 4.19 -11.48 26.77
N GLU A 114 3.64 -10.32 27.11
CA GLU A 114 2.37 -9.81 26.55
C GLU A 114 2.52 -9.49 25.07
N ALA A 115 3.61 -8.84 24.68
CA ALA A 115 3.90 -8.53 23.27
C ALA A 115 4.01 -9.80 22.41
N LYS A 116 4.61 -10.87 22.95
CA LYS A 116 4.71 -12.15 22.24
C LYS A 116 3.33 -12.79 22.01
N VAL A 117 2.46 -12.75 23.01
CA VAL A 117 1.09 -13.27 22.88
C VAL A 117 0.30 -12.44 21.87
N ALA A 118 0.38 -11.11 21.98
CA ALA A 118 -0.29 -10.18 21.05
C ALA A 118 0.21 -10.35 19.62
N ALA A 119 1.53 -10.44 19.41
CA ALA A 119 2.12 -10.60 18.09
C ALA A 119 1.70 -11.92 17.42
N ASN A 120 1.65 -13.02 18.17
CA ASN A 120 1.19 -14.30 17.64
C ASN A 120 -0.29 -14.25 17.24
N ALA A 121 -1.15 -13.65 18.06
CA ALA A 121 -2.58 -13.53 17.75
C ALA A 121 -2.81 -12.65 16.51
N VAL A 122 -2.11 -11.53 16.38
CA VAL A 122 -2.20 -10.64 15.21
C VAL A 122 -1.66 -11.34 13.96
N HIS A 123 -0.52 -12.02 14.05
CA HIS A 123 0.06 -12.76 12.93
C HIS A 123 -0.91 -13.84 12.42
N GLN A 124 -1.56 -14.57 13.32
CA GLN A 124 -2.54 -15.60 12.96
C GLN A 124 -3.74 -15.01 12.21
N VAL A 125 -4.29 -13.88 12.67
CA VAL A 125 -5.37 -13.17 11.97
C VAL A 125 -4.93 -12.66 10.60
N PHE A 126 -3.68 -12.19 10.47
CA PHE A 126 -3.13 -11.78 9.18
C PHE A 126 -2.96 -12.93 8.20
N GLU A 127 -2.51 -14.10 8.65
CA GLU A 127 -2.37 -15.29 7.81
C GLU A 127 -3.73 -15.83 7.36
N GLU A 128 -4.72 -15.86 8.23
CA GLU A 128 -6.10 -16.23 7.89
C GLU A 128 -6.69 -15.27 6.83
N LYS A 129 -6.50 -13.96 7.00
CA LYS A 129 -6.93 -12.95 6.01
C LYS A 129 -6.21 -13.04 4.68
N ARG A 130 -4.92 -13.35 4.67
CA ARG A 130 -4.17 -13.61 3.43
C ARG A 130 -4.78 -14.78 2.65
N ALA A 131 -5.22 -15.82 3.34
CA ALA A 131 -5.89 -16.95 2.72
C ALA A 131 -7.23 -16.55 2.11
N ASP A 132 -8.01 -15.69 2.81
CA ASP A 132 -9.30 -15.19 2.34
C ASP A 132 -9.19 -14.16 1.21
N GLU A 133 -8.20 -13.25 1.23
CA GLU A 133 -7.94 -12.31 0.12
C GLU A 133 -7.55 -13.03 -1.17
N MET A 134 -6.91 -14.18 -1.09
CA MET A 134 -6.67 -15.05 -2.25
C MET A 134 -7.97 -15.68 -2.78
N SER A 135 -9.03 -15.72 -1.99
CA SER A 135 -10.37 -16.23 -2.36
C SER A 135 -11.39 -15.16 -2.77
N GLY A 136 -11.05 -13.86 -2.72
CA GLY A 136 -11.82 -12.78 -3.39
C GLY A 136 -12.89 -12.07 -2.58
N THR A 137 -12.85 -12.08 -1.24
CA THR A 137 -13.81 -11.35 -0.39
C THR A 137 -13.26 -10.00 0.09
N GLN A 138 -14.06 -8.94 -0.10
CA GLN A 138 -13.76 -7.56 0.29
C GLN A 138 -14.29 -7.21 1.68
N ASP A 139 -13.58 -6.31 2.36
CA ASP A 139 -13.98 -5.46 3.49
C ASP A 139 -13.51 -5.94 4.89
N THR A 140 -12.27 -5.57 5.26
CA THR A 140 -11.70 -6.11 6.50
C THR A 140 -10.75 -5.20 7.29
N ASP A 141 -10.44 -3.99 6.85
CA ASP A 141 -9.48 -3.13 7.56
C ASP A 141 -10.02 -2.62 8.91
N THR A 142 -11.35 -2.40 9.01
CA THR A 142 -12.00 -1.94 10.23
C THR A 142 -12.06 -3.05 11.31
N GLU A 143 -12.34 -4.28 10.90
CA GLU A 143 -12.43 -5.43 11.82
C GLU A 143 -11.06 -5.77 12.44
N LEU A 144 -9.97 -5.58 11.70
CA LEU A 144 -8.62 -5.82 12.19
C LEU A 144 -8.24 -4.82 13.29
N VAL A 145 -8.54 -3.54 13.07
CA VAL A 145 -8.28 -2.48 14.05
C VAL A 145 -9.05 -2.72 15.34
N ASP A 146 -10.30 -3.18 15.23
CA ASP A 146 -11.14 -3.44 16.39
C ASP A 146 -10.73 -4.74 17.11
N ALA A 147 -10.29 -5.77 16.40
CA ALA A 147 -9.72 -6.97 17.00
C ALA A 147 -8.44 -6.64 17.79
N ILE A 148 -7.54 -5.83 17.26
CA ILE A 148 -6.31 -5.38 17.94
C ILE A 148 -6.67 -4.57 19.20
N LYS A 149 -7.63 -3.65 19.13
CA LYS A 149 -8.08 -2.86 20.28
C LYS A 149 -8.65 -3.75 21.39
N ASN A 150 -9.52 -4.70 21.04
CA ASN A 150 -10.14 -5.62 21.98
C ASN A 150 -9.10 -6.51 22.67
N LEU A 151 -8.15 -7.06 21.92
CA LEU A 151 -7.05 -7.86 22.47
C LEU A 151 -6.20 -7.06 23.44
N THR A 152 -5.90 -5.79 23.09
CA THR A 152 -5.10 -4.89 23.94
C THR A 152 -5.82 -4.53 25.25
N GLN A 153 -7.16 -4.39 25.19
CA GLN A 153 -7.98 -4.12 26.36
C GLN A 153 -8.06 -5.34 27.29
N THR A 154 -8.18 -6.54 26.73
CA THR A 154 -8.23 -7.79 27.49
C THR A 154 -6.89 -8.06 28.20
N LEU A 155 -5.75 -7.81 27.54
CA LEU A 155 -4.42 -7.97 28.12
C LEU A 155 -4.12 -6.98 29.26
N LYS A 156 -4.73 -5.79 29.25
CA LYS A 156 -4.57 -4.78 30.33
C LYS A 156 -5.46 -5.04 31.56
N SER A 157 -6.42 -5.96 31.42
CA SER A 157 -7.36 -6.31 32.51
C SER A 157 -6.95 -7.57 33.30
N ILE A 158 -5.82 -8.20 32.94
CA ILE A 158 -5.20 -9.32 33.63
C ILE A 158 -3.98 -8.82 34.42
#